data_6a7d3d3914859f1c68069386dfa2f1af
#
_entry.id   6a7d3d3914859f1c68069386dfa2f1af
#
_cell.length_a   1.000
_cell.length_b   1.000
_cell.length_c   1.000
_cell.angle_alpha   90.00
_cell.angle_beta   90.00
_cell.angle_gamma   90.00
#
_symmetry.space_group_name_H-M   'P 1'
#
loop_
_entity.id
_entity.type
_entity.pdbx_description
1 polymer ?
#
loop_
_entity_poly.entity_id
_entity_poly.type
_entity_poly.pdbx_seq_one_letter_code
_entity_poly.pdbx_strand_id
1 'polypeptide(L)'
;MGEVDALREAGGYFALFCGHDHKNSFVGHVHDIDLGYAPTCGFECYGPKSRYRGIRLFEFHESNPAGYVTRMLTWGNLVGRYSSNELRVWFEDHCVTGAVSARNELRRPQVFAVVAGAMSLGFIASSVR
;
A
#
# COMPACT_ATOMS: atom_id res chain seq x y z
N MET A 1 -6.34 -15.58 28.04
CA MET A 1 -5.83 -16.38 26.93
C MET A 1 -5.89 -15.53 25.68
N GLY A 2 -4.77 -15.30 25.03
CA GLY A 2 -4.71 -14.54 23.79
C GLY A 2 -4.97 -15.42 22.57
N GLU A 3 -5.13 -14.81 21.39
CA GLU A 3 -5.35 -15.53 20.13
C GLU A 3 -4.21 -16.52 19.82
N VAL A 4 -2.97 -16.11 20.02
CA VAL A 4 -1.79 -16.96 19.81
C VAL A 4 -1.79 -18.16 20.77
N ASP A 5 -2.18 -17.97 22.03
CA ASP A 5 -2.28 -19.08 22.98
C ASP A 5 -3.34 -20.10 22.55
N ALA A 6 -4.48 -19.63 22.04
CA ALA A 6 -5.55 -20.47 21.54
C ALA A 6 -5.12 -21.27 20.30
N LEU A 7 -4.39 -20.65 19.37
CA LEU A 7 -3.84 -21.33 18.19
C LEU A 7 -2.82 -22.40 18.57
N ARG A 8 -1.98 -22.12 19.56
CA ARG A 8 -1.02 -23.11 20.08
C ARG A 8 -1.70 -24.30 20.74
N GLU A 9 -2.72 -24.03 21.57
CA GLU A 9 -3.49 -25.08 22.25
C GLU A 9 -4.24 -25.96 21.25
N ALA A 10 -4.81 -25.37 20.20
CA ALA A 10 -5.49 -26.11 19.14
C ALA A 10 -4.51 -26.95 18.30
N GLY A 11 -3.27 -26.50 18.14
CA GLY A 11 -2.24 -27.15 17.35
C GLY A 11 -2.46 -27.11 15.85
N GLY A 12 -1.44 -27.40 15.07
CA GLY A 12 -1.50 -27.45 13.61
C GLY A 12 -1.40 -26.10 12.91
N TYR A 13 -1.25 -25.01 13.64
CA TYR A 13 -1.05 -23.65 13.11
C TYR A 13 0.43 -23.28 13.16
N PHE A 14 0.99 -22.85 12.06
CA PHE A 14 2.37 -22.36 11.96
C PHE A 14 2.46 -20.89 11.55
N ALA A 15 1.37 -20.30 11.06
CA ALA A 15 1.33 -18.91 10.67
C ALA A 15 -0.08 -18.31 10.76
N LEU A 16 -0.15 -17.02 11.09
CA LEU A 16 -1.35 -16.19 11.06
C LEU A 16 -1.03 -14.86 10.38
N PHE A 17 -1.71 -14.57 9.27
CA PHE A 17 -1.56 -13.32 8.54
C PHE A 17 -2.85 -12.55 8.47
N CYS A 18 -2.78 -11.26 8.75
CA CYS A 18 -3.91 -10.35 8.80
C CYS A 18 -3.78 -9.22 7.78
N GLY A 19 -4.92 -8.67 7.39
CA GLY A 19 -5.03 -7.37 6.73
C GLY A 19 -5.35 -6.27 7.75
N HIS A 20 -6.26 -5.37 7.42
CA HIS A 20 -6.78 -4.28 8.23
C HIS A 20 -5.83 -3.09 8.40
N ASP A 21 -4.62 -3.26 8.94
CA ASP A 21 -3.64 -2.18 8.94
C ASP A 21 -2.96 -2.08 7.57
N HIS A 22 -3.45 -1.14 6.77
CA HIS A 22 -3.06 -0.98 5.38
C HIS A 22 -1.59 -0.57 5.16
N LYS A 23 -0.92 -0.09 6.20
CA LYS A 23 0.49 0.34 6.13
C LYS A 23 1.45 -0.71 6.62
N ASN A 24 0.94 -1.74 7.29
CA ASN A 24 1.76 -2.71 7.97
C ASN A 24 2.11 -3.90 7.06
N SER A 25 3.37 -4.29 7.07
CA SER A 25 3.89 -5.40 6.27
C SER A 25 4.90 -6.27 7.03
N PHE A 26 4.97 -6.16 8.35
CA PHE A 26 5.92 -6.93 9.11
C PHE A 26 5.59 -8.43 9.13
N VAL A 27 6.57 -9.24 9.46
CA VAL A 27 6.43 -10.63 9.89
C VAL A 27 7.31 -10.81 11.11
N GLY A 28 6.73 -11.36 12.16
CA GLY A 28 7.42 -11.72 13.40
C GLY A 28 7.12 -13.16 13.78
N HIS A 29 7.99 -13.74 14.58
CA HIS A 29 7.84 -15.12 15.06
C HIS A 29 7.60 -15.13 16.56
N VAL A 30 6.51 -15.75 17.01
CA VAL A 30 6.12 -15.83 18.41
C VAL A 30 5.61 -17.22 18.71
N HIS A 31 6.27 -17.90 19.64
CA HIS A 31 5.85 -19.23 20.10
C HIS A 31 5.59 -20.25 18.97
N ASP A 32 6.52 -20.34 18.03
CA ASP A 32 6.48 -21.24 16.87
C ASP A 32 5.37 -20.92 15.83
N ILE A 33 4.77 -19.73 15.92
CA ILE A 33 3.79 -19.22 14.95
C ILE A 33 4.32 -17.93 14.34
N ASP A 34 4.33 -17.85 13.01
CA ASP A 34 4.60 -16.60 12.29
C ASP A 34 3.37 -15.71 12.34
N LEU A 35 3.56 -14.46 12.79
CA LEU A 35 2.52 -13.44 12.80
C LEU A 35 2.88 -12.36 11.80
N GLY A 36 1.97 -12.03 10.90
CA GLY A 36 2.27 -11.05 9.88
C GLY A 36 1.09 -10.24 9.38
N TYR A 37 1.42 -9.14 8.70
CA TYR A 37 0.47 -8.28 8.02
C TYR A 37 0.73 -8.24 6.53
N ALA A 38 -0.35 -8.06 5.77
CA ALA A 38 -0.31 -7.71 4.37
C ALA A 38 -0.87 -6.29 4.20
N PRO A 39 -0.09 -5.33 3.66
CA PRO A 39 -0.57 -3.99 3.42
C PRO A 39 -1.61 -3.98 2.29
N THR A 40 -2.27 -2.84 2.11
CA THR A 40 -3.24 -2.70 1.04
C THR A 40 -2.58 -2.73 -0.34
N CYS A 41 -3.23 -3.40 -1.30
CA CYS A 41 -2.92 -3.29 -2.72
C CYS A 41 -3.80 -2.24 -3.44
N GLY A 42 -4.89 -1.81 -2.80
CA GLY A 42 -5.81 -0.84 -3.38
C GLY A 42 -5.28 0.59 -3.33
N PHE A 43 -5.52 1.37 -4.39
CA PHE A 43 -5.07 2.76 -4.50
C PHE A 43 -6.09 3.77 -3.95
N GLU A 44 -7.33 3.37 -3.76
CA GLU A 44 -8.43 4.26 -3.31
C GLU A 44 -8.61 4.31 -1.80
N CYS A 45 -7.90 3.48 -1.05
CA CYS A 45 -7.95 3.43 0.40
C CYS A 45 -6.70 4.06 1.03
N TYR A 46 -6.76 4.41 2.31
CA TYR A 46 -5.57 4.84 3.03
C TYR A 46 -4.49 3.75 2.98
N GLY A 47 -3.22 4.15 3.05
CA GLY A 47 -2.14 3.17 2.99
C GLY A 47 -0.78 3.82 2.78
N PRO A 48 0.23 3.04 2.45
CA PRO A 48 1.55 3.56 2.11
C PRO A 48 1.51 4.26 0.75
N LYS A 49 2.59 4.96 0.41
CA LYS A 49 2.81 5.52 -0.94
C LYS A 49 2.67 4.40 -1.98
N SER A 50 2.19 4.73 -3.18
CA SER A 50 1.86 3.75 -4.24
C SER A 50 2.93 2.71 -4.47
N ARG A 51 4.21 3.09 -4.49
CA ARG A 51 5.32 2.16 -4.67
C ARG A 51 5.42 1.04 -3.63
N TYR A 52 4.89 1.24 -2.43
CA TYR A 52 4.89 0.28 -1.34
C TYR A 52 3.58 -0.48 -1.20
N ARG A 53 2.55 -0.12 -1.99
CA ARG A 53 1.30 -0.88 -2.07
C ARG A 53 1.57 -2.18 -2.77
N GLY A 54 0.92 -3.24 -2.34
CA GLY A 54 1.16 -4.54 -2.94
C GLY A 54 0.48 -5.67 -2.24
N ILE A 55 0.92 -6.86 -2.57
CA ILE A 55 0.42 -8.11 -2.02
C ILE A 55 1.55 -8.84 -1.30
N ARG A 56 1.17 -9.66 -0.36
CA ARG A 56 2.08 -10.64 0.22
C ARG A 56 1.93 -11.95 -0.54
N LEU A 57 3.03 -12.40 -1.12
CA LEU A 57 3.11 -13.68 -1.82
C LEU A 57 3.55 -14.77 -0.85
N PHE A 58 2.94 -15.93 -0.96
CA PHE A 58 3.33 -17.13 -0.24
C PHE A 58 3.68 -18.22 -1.25
N GLU A 59 4.81 -18.84 -1.05
CA GLU A 59 5.31 -19.95 -1.87
C GLU A 59 5.40 -21.19 -0.95
N PHE A 60 4.63 -22.22 -1.26
CA PHE A 60 4.59 -23.47 -0.51
C PHE A 60 5.20 -24.59 -1.34
N HIS A 61 5.96 -25.45 -0.68
CA HIS A 61 6.41 -26.70 -1.29
C HIS A 61 5.52 -27.86 -0.85
N GLU A 62 5.06 -28.64 -1.81
CA GLU A 62 4.16 -29.78 -1.54
C GLU A 62 4.78 -30.78 -0.56
N SER A 63 6.10 -31.00 -0.64
CA SER A 63 6.84 -31.89 0.25
C SER A 63 7.06 -31.34 1.67
N ASN A 64 6.89 -30.02 1.89
CA ASN A 64 7.06 -29.37 3.18
C ASN A 64 6.14 -28.13 3.28
N PRO A 65 4.85 -28.33 3.52
CA PRO A 65 3.88 -27.22 3.53
C PRO A 65 4.13 -26.18 4.63
N ALA A 66 4.73 -26.57 5.75
CA ALA A 66 5.05 -25.68 6.85
C ALA A 66 6.32 -24.84 6.59
N GLY A 67 7.18 -25.27 5.67
CA GLY A 67 8.40 -24.57 5.26
C GLY A 67 8.14 -23.59 4.11
N TYR A 68 7.21 -22.66 4.27
CA TYR A 68 6.86 -21.69 3.26
C TYR A 68 7.84 -20.51 3.21
N VAL A 69 7.87 -19.83 2.06
CA VAL A 69 8.56 -18.56 1.88
C VAL A 69 7.55 -17.46 1.64
N THR A 70 7.73 -16.32 2.30
CA THR A 70 6.84 -15.18 2.07
C THR A 70 7.62 -13.91 1.77
N ARG A 71 7.09 -13.10 0.85
CA ARG A 71 7.67 -11.82 0.45
C ARG A 71 6.60 -10.85 0.01
N MET A 72 6.92 -9.57 0.11
CA MET A 72 6.10 -8.52 -0.47
C MET A 72 6.39 -8.37 -1.97
N LEU A 73 5.34 -8.35 -2.77
CA LEU A 73 5.38 -7.95 -4.16
C LEU A 73 4.67 -6.62 -4.30
N THR A 74 5.44 -5.54 -4.39
CA THR A 74 4.90 -4.18 -4.40
C THR A 74 4.68 -3.68 -5.83
N TRP A 75 3.83 -2.67 -5.98
CA TRP A 75 3.67 -1.95 -7.24
C TRP A 75 5.02 -1.49 -7.78
N GLY A 76 5.92 -1.04 -6.87
CA GLY A 76 7.28 -0.70 -7.22
C GLY A 76 8.11 -1.77 -7.84
N ASN A 77 8.01 -2.96 -7.34
CA ASN A 77 8.70 -4.09 -7.93
C ASN A 77 8.19 -4.40 -9.34
N LEU A 78 6.88 -4.22 -9.56
CA LEU A 78 6.24 -4.55 -10.84
C LEU A 78 6.52 -3.53 -11.94
N VAL A 79 6.48 -2.23 -11.63
CA VAL A 79 6.68 -1.19 -12.65
C VAL A 79 8.15 -0.81 -12.85
N GLY A 80 9.04 -1.20 -11.94
CA GLY A 80 10.50 -1.12 -12.09
C GLY A 80 11.09 0.28 -12.27
N ARG A 81 10.27 1.34 -12.21
CA ARG A 81 10.71 2.73 -12.39
C ARG A 81 10.01 3.64 -11.41
N TYR A 82 10.72 4.06 -10.37
CA TYR A 82 10.30 5.15 -9.52
C TYR A 82 11.10 6.39 -9.81
N SER A 83 10.38 7.48 -10.03
CA SER A 83 10.98 8.79 -10.04
C SER A 83 11.47 9.13 -8.64
N SER A 84 12.70 9.63 -8.54
CA SER A 84 13.20 10.30 -7.34
C SER A 84 12.60 11.70 -7.15
N ASN A 85 11.86 12.20 -8.13
CA ASN A 85 11.19 13.49 -8.07
C ASN A 85 9.92 13.36 -7.22
N GLU A 86 9.97 13.94 -6.02
CA GLU A 86 8.86 13.86 -5.07
C GLU A 86 7.56 14.50 -5.56
N LEU A 87 7.63 15.55 -6.37
CA LEU A 87 6.46 16.17 -6.99
C LEU A 87 5.78 15.24 -7.98
N ARG A 88 6.56 14.54 -8.80
CA ARG A 88 6.03 13.54 -9.71
C ARG A 88 5.40 12.38 -8.97
N VAL A 89 6.05 11.86 -7.94
CA VAL A 89 5.51 10.79 -7.10
C VAL A 89 4.23 11.24 -6.40
N TRP A 90 4.19 12.48 -5.91
CA TRP A 90 2.99 13.04 -5.32
C TRP A 90 1.85 13.14 -6.34
N PHE A 91 2.15 13.59 -7.55
CA PHE A 91 1.16 13.68 -8.63
C PHE A 91 0.63 12.29 -9.04
N GLU A 92 1.51 11.31 -9.20
CA GLU A 92 1.14 9.93 -9.50
C GLU A 92 0.28 9.32 -8.38
N ASP A 93 0.61 9.59 -7.12
CA ASP A 93 -0.13 9.09 -5.96
C ASP A 93 -1.51 9.74 -5.77
N HIS A 94 -1.71 10.97 -6.26
CA HIS A 94 -2.93 11.72 -6.00
C HIS A 94 -3.78 12.02 -7.24
N CYS A 95 -3.19 12.01 -8.42
CA CYS A 95 -3.85 12.49 -9.63
C CYS A 95 -3.99 11.44 -10.75
N VAL A 96 -3.30 10.31 -10.69
CA VAL A 96 -3.14 9.41 -11.85
C VAL A 96 -3.69 8.00 -11.64
N THR A 97 -4.13 7.65 -10.47
CA THR A 97 -4.64 6.31 -10.18
C THR A 97 -6.13 6.17 -10.56
N GLY A 98 -6.40 6.08 -11.86
CA GLY A 98 -7.73 5.82 -12.39
C GLY A 98 -8.68 7.03 -12.34
N ALA A 99 -9.62 7.10 -13.27
CA ALA A 99 -10.55 8.22 -13.41
C ALA A 99 -11.42 8.46 -12.14
N VAL A 100 -11.71 7.41 -11.38
CA VAL A 100 -12.51 7.50 -10.16
C VAL A 100 -11.69 8.05 -8.99
N SER A 101 -10.46 7.60 -8.86
CA SER A 101 -9.56 8.08 -7.80
C SER A 101 -9.19 9.54 -8.03
N ALA A 102 -8.82 9.92 -9.25
CA ALA A 102 -8.57 11.31 -9.62
C ALA A 102 -9.79 12.21 -9.32
N ARG A 103 -11.00 11.72 -9.63
CA ARG A 103 -12.25 12.46 -9.36
C ARG A 103 -12.50 12.64 -7.86
N ASN A 104 -12.20 11.64 -7.04
CA ASN A 104 -12.40 11.70 -5.60
C ASN A 104 -11.35 12.57 -4.91
N GLU A 105 -10.08 12.50 -5.37
CA GLU A 105 -9.01 13.35 -4.86
C GLU A 105 -9.22 14.83 -5.23
N LEU A 106 -9.66 15.14 -6.45
CA LEU A 106 -10.01 16.50 -6.85
C LEU A 106 -11.18 17.11 -6.04
N ARG A 107 -12.00 16.27 -5.42
CA ARG A 107 -13.07 16.72 -4.52
C ARG A 107 -12.57 17.05 -3.11
N ARG A 108 -11.34 16.69 -2.74
CA ARG A 108 -10.78 17.09 -1.45
C ARG A 108 -10.51 18.59 -1.47
N PRO A 109 -11.01 19.36 -0.50
CA PRO A 109 -10.89 20.83 -0.50
C PRO A 109 -9.47 21.34 -0.63
N GLN A 110 -8.50 20.60 -0.08
CA GLN A 110 -7.07 20.96 -0.12
C GLN A 110 -6.48 20.83 -1.52
N VAL A 111 -6.81 19.76 -2.25
CA VAL A 111 -6.33 19.54 -3.62
C VAL A 111 -7.01 20.52 -4.58
N PHE A 112 -8.30 20.78 -4.39
CA PHE A 112 -9.04 21.76 -5.18
C PHE A 112 -8.46 23.17 -5.02
N ALA A 113 -8.11 23.58 -3.81
CA ALA A 113 -7.49 24.87 -3.55
C ALA A 113 -6.14 25.04 -4.23
N VAL A 114 -5.30 24.00 -4.25
CA VAL A 114 -3.99 24.02 -4.94
C VAL A 114 -4.15 24.12 -6.45
N VAL A 115 -5.06 23.34 -7.04
CA VAL A 115 -5.31 23.37 -8.50
C VAL A 115 -5.92 24.69 -8.92
N ALA A 116 -6.89 25.21 -8.17
CA ALA A 116 -7.52 26.50 -8.45
C ALA A 116 -6.51 27.67 -8.32
N GLY A 117 -5.65 27.63 -7.30
CA GLY A 117 -4.58 28.61 -7.12
C GLY A 117 -3.55 28.60 -8.26
N ALA A 118 -3.15 27.42 -8.74
CA ALA A 118 -2.23 27.28 -9.86
C ALA A 118 -2.84 27.79 -11.18
N MET A 119 -4.13 27.54 -11.44
CA MET A 119 -4.84 28.07 -12.59
C MET A 119 -4.96 29.61 -12.57
N SER A 120 -5.23 30.18 -11.40
CA SER A 120 -5.34 31.65 -11.23
C SER A 120 -4.01 32.34 -11.49
N LEU A 121 -2.88 31.80 -11.05
CA LEU A 121 -1.54 32.32 -11.33
C LEU A 121 -1.17 32.21 -12.80
N GLY A 122 -1.57 31.12 -13.48
CA GLY A 122 -1.37 30.93 -14.91
C GLY A 122 -2.14 31.97 -15.75
N PHE A 123 -3.35 32.31 -15.33
CA PHE A 123 -4.19 33.31 -16.02
C PHE A 123 -3.64 34.76 -15.89
N ILE A 124 -3.11 35.11 -14.71
CA ILE A 124 -2.48 36.41 -14.47
C ILE A 124 -1.19 36.55 -15.30
N ALA A 125 -0.38 35.48 -15.38
CA ALA A 125 0.85 35.49 -16.17
C ALA A 125 0.61 35.61 -17.70
N SER A 126 -0.55 35.12 -18.18
CA SER A 126 -0.90 35.20 -19.61
C SER A 126 -1.54 36.55 -20.04
N SER A 127 -2.05 37.34 -19.07
CA SER A 127 -2.66 38.64 -19.35
C SER A 127 -1.69 39.83 -19.28
N VAL A 128 -0.42 39.60 -19.00
CA VAL A 128 0.65 40.61 -18.91
C VAL A 128 1.59 40.58 -20.14
N ARG A 129 1.14 40.02 -21.25
CA ARG A 129 1.87 40.09 -22.53
C ARG A 129 1.10 40.91 -23.57
#